data_56184d05b7d12058bcdfa1c416e5c917
#
_entry.id   56184d05b7d12058bcdfa1c416e5c917
#
_cell.length_a   1.000
_cell.length_b   1.000
_cell.length_c   1.000
_cell.angle_alpha   90.00
_cell.angle_beta   90.00
_cell.angle_gamma   90.00
#
_symmetry.space_group_name_H-M   'P 1'
#
loop_
_entity.id
_entity.type
_entity.pdbx_description
1 polymer ?
#
loop_
_entity_poly.entity_id
_entity_poly.type
_entity_poly.pdbx_seq_one_letter_code
_entity_poly.pdbx_strand_id
1 'polypeptide(L)'
;FYINITCGLALISQEKMIIKCIGLGGAIGIISTVSAIFNAGGRLGFSAWADKLKDRNTIYKLIFILSIFFTAIVLATNGIQKGEGNILLIILVLALIFFVNAGYGGGFSNVPTLLSDHYGMGNISAIHGITLSAWAFAGLTGNQMASFIVNHFGNPVEHNGIMVNPTGYQNVLIVTLALYAVALCLS
;
A
#
# COMPACT_ATOMS: atom_id res chain seq x y z
N PHE A 1 8.47 -5.64 7.90
CA PHE A 1 8.93 -4.64 6.92
C PHE A 1 8.71 -5.11 5.49
N TYR A 2 9.34 -6.23 5.04
CA TYR A 2 9.26 -6.72 3.64
C TYR A 2 7.82 -6.78 3.10
N ILE A 3 6.89 -7.41 3.84
CA ILE A 3 5.48 -7.55 3.41
C ILE A 3 4.81 -6.17 3.28
N ASN A 4 5.05 -5.26 4.22
CA ASN A 4 4.50 -3.89 4.13
C ASN A 4 4.92 -3.19 2.83
N ILE A 5 6.18 -3.29 2.49
CA ILE A 5 6.75 -2.69 1.27
C ILE A 5 6.21 -3.38 0.01
N THR A 6 6.16 -4.73 0.02
CA THR A 6 5.63 -5.51 -1.11
C THR A 6 4.18 -5.14 -1.43
N CYS A 7 3.31 -5.12 -0.41
CA CYS A 7 1.90 -4.74 -0.59
C CYS A 7 1.74 -3.27 -0.98
N GLY A 8 2.51 -2.37 -0.35
CA GLY A 8 2.49 -0.95 -0.68
C GLY A 8 2.87 -0.71 -2.14
N LEU A 9 4.00 -1.26 -2.59
CA LEU A 9 4.47 -1.08 -3.98
C LEU A 9 3.58 -1.79 -4.99
N ALA A 10 2.98 -2.93 -4.65
CA ALA A 10 2.00 -3.59 -5.50
C ALA A 10 0.80 -2.67 -5.83
N LEU A 11 0.29 -1.94 -4.84
CA LEU A 11 -0.84 -1.02 -5.03
C LEU A 11 -0.40 0.33 -5.62
N ILE A 12 0.70 0.90 -5.16
CA ILE A 12 1.24 2.18 -5.65
C ILE A 12 1.59 2.10 -7.13
N SER A 13 2.16 0.98 -7.59
CA SER A 13 2.49 0.78 -9.01
C SER A 13 1.26 0.75 -9.91
N GLN A 14 0.11 0.31 -9.41
CA GLN A 14 -1.15 0.21 -10.14
C GLN A 14 -2.10 1.40 -9.89
N GLU A 15 -1.71 2.34 -9.02
CA GLU A 15 -2.54 3.46 -8.56
C GLU A 15 -3.22 4.20 -9.71
N LYS A 16 -2.44 4.59 -10.74
CA LYS A 16 -2.94 5.36 -11.88
C LYS A 16 -4.03 4.61 -12.66
N MET A 17 -3.89 3.31 -12.79
CA MET A 17 -4.86 2.48 -13.49
C MET A 17 -6.11 2.25 -12.65
N ILE A 18 -5.96 2.08 -11.35
CA ILE A 18 -7.09 1.99 -10.41
C ILE A 18 -7.91 3.30 -10.44
N ILE A 19 -7.25 4.47 -10.46
CA ILE A 19 -7.90 5.77 -10.58
C ILE A 19 -8.71 5.88 -11.90
N LYS A 20 -8.20 5.33 -13.00
CA LYS A 20 -8.95 5.25 -14.26
C LYS A 20 -10.18 4.36 -14.16
N CYS A 21 -10.07 3.21 -13.47
CA CYS A 21 -11.20 2.29 -13.28
C CYS A 21 -12.39 2.93 -12.55
N ILE A 22 -12.14 3.88 -11.65
CA ILE A 22 -13.22 4.59 -10.92
C ILE A 22 -13.67 5.89 -11.61
N GLY A 23 -13.30 6.08 -12.88
CA GLY A 23 -13.76 7.21 -13.69
C GLY A 23 -13.01 8.53 -13.48
N LEU A 24 -11.92 8.55 -12.70
CA LEU A 24 -11.16 9.77 -12.37
C LEU A 24 -9.90 9.96 -13.23
N GLY A 25 -9.88 9.43 -14.45
CA GLY A 25 -8.74 9.50 -15.36
C GLY A 25 -8.20 10.93 -15.59
N GLY A 26 -9.07 11.93 -15.67
CA GLY A 26 -8.68 13.33 -15.82
C GLY A 26 -8.02 13.96 -14.58
N ALA A 27 -8.19 13.37 -13.41
CA ALA A 27 -7.66 13.88 -12.14
C ALA A 27 -6.41 13.12 -11.65
N ILE A 28 -5.85 12.20 -12.43
CA ILE A 28 -4.70 11.35 -12.03
C ILE A 28 -3.55 12.18 -11.46
N GLY A 29 -3.18 13.28 -12.11
CA GLY A 29 -2.06 14.12 -11.66
C GLY A 29 -2.27 14.69 -10.27
N ILE A 30 -3.49 15.20 -10.00
CA ILE A 30 -3.85 15.76 -8.69
C ILE A 30 -3.87 14.66 -7.64
N ILE A 31 -4.53 13.52 -7.93
CA ILE A 31 -4.67 12.41 -6.98
C ILE A 31 -3.29 11.83 -6.65
N SER A 32 -2.42 11.60 -7.63
CA SER A 32 -1.07 11.10 -7.39
C SER A 32 -0.21 12.09 -6.59
N THR A 33 -0.41 13.40 -6.77
CA THR A 33 0.24 14.42 -5.93
C THR A 33 -0.24 14.32 -4.49
N VAL A 34 -1.54 14.18 -4.27
CA VAL A 34 -2.11 13.98 -2.93
C VAL A 34 -1.60 12.68 -2.31
N SER A 35 -1.53 11.59 -3.08
CA SER A 35 -0.93 10.32 -2.62
C SER A 35 0.52 10.51 -2.15
N ALA A 36 1.33 11.27 -2.88
CA ALA A 36 2.71 11.58 -2.48
C ALA A 36 2.77 12.40 -1.18
N ILE A 37 1.82 13.34 -0.97
CA ILE A 37 1.69 14.09 0.29
C ILE A 37 1.33 13.15 1.43
N PHE A 38 0.42 12.19 1.23
CA PHE A 38 0.09 11.17 2.23
C PHE A 38 1.29 10.26 2.54
N ASN A 39 2.09 9.90 1.54
CA ASN A 39 3.34 9.15 1.76
C ASN A 39 4.32 9.92 2.65
N ALA A 40 4.58 11.20 2.33
CA ALA A 40 5.45 12.06 3.13
C ALA A 40 4.87 12.32 4.52
N GLY A 41 3.58 12.61 4.61
CA GLY A 41 2.87 12.79 5.87
C GLY A 41 2.86 11.54 6.74
N GLY A 42 2.74 10.37 6.13
CA GLY A 42 2.85 9.07 6.78
C GLY A 42 4.22 8.87 7.43
N ARG A 43 5.30 9.24 6.75
CA ARG A 43 6.67 9.18 7.33
C ARG A 43 6.76 10.00 8.60
N LEU A 44 6.28 11.23 8.58
CA LEU A 44 6.33 12.13 9.74
C LEU A 44 5.34 11.69 10.84
N GLY A 45 4.08 11.42 10.47
CA GLY A 45 3.01 11.13 11.41
C GLY A 45 3.23 9.82 12.17
N PHE A 46 3.53 8.73 11.45
CA PHE A 46 3.78 7.43 12.10
C PHE A 46 5.08 7.42 12.90
N SER A 47 6.15 8.14 12.47
CA SER A 47 7.37 8.26 13.26
C SER A 47 7.15 9.05 14.54
N ALA A 48 6.47 10.20 14.46
CA ALA A 48 6.14 10.99 15.64
C ALA A 48 5.20 10.25 16.61
N TRP A 49 4.35 9.35 16.09
CA TRP A 49 3.51 8.50 16.93
C TRP A 49 4.31 7.36 17.54
N ALA A 50 5.21 6.71 16.78
CA ALA A 50 6.09 5.67 17.26
C ALA A 50 6.96 6.12 18.44
N ASP A 51 7.43 7.38 18.43
CA ASP A 51 8.22 7.97 19.52
C ASP A 51 7.47 8.07 20.86
N LYS A 52 6.13 8.06 20.80
CA LYS A 52 5.26 8.09 21.98
C LYS A 52 4.89 6.70 22.50
N LEU A 53 5.17 5.65 21.72
CA LEU A 53 4.80 4.29 22.06
C LEU A 53 5.93 3.60 22.81
N LYS A 54 5.54 2.74 23.76
CA LYS A 54 6.48 1.91 24.51
C LYS A 54 7.13 0.83 23.64
N ASP A 55 6.39 0.34 22.64
CA ASP A 55 6.86 -0.63 21.63
C ASP A 55 6.56 -0.09 20.23
N ARG A 56 7.61 0.23 19.49
CA ARG A 56 7.50 0.77 18.12
C ARG A 56 6.92 -0.23 17.13
N ASN A 57 7.00 -1.54 17.41
CA ASN A 57 6.39 -2.55 16.55
C ASN A 57 4.87 -2.40 16.46
N THR A 58 4.25 -1.77 17.47
CA THR A 58 2.82 -1.43 17.48
C THR A 58 2.40 -0.60 16.26
N ILE A 59 3.30 0.23 15.71
CA ILE A 59 3.02 1.00 14.48
C ILE A 59 2.77 0.07 13.29
N TYR A 60 3.56 -0.99 13.14
CA TYR A 60 3.36 -1.96 12.06
C TYR A 60 2.04 -2.70 12.22
N LYS A 61 1.69 -3.11 13.45
CA LYS A 61 0.38 -3.74 13.74
C LYS A 61 -0.76 -2.82 13.35
N LEU A 62 -0.67 -1.53 13.69
CA LEU A 62 -1.67 -0.54 13.34
C LEU A 62 -1.80 -0.36 11.83
N ILE A 63 -0.66 -0.23 11.12
CA ILE A 63 -0.64 -0.12 9.65
C ILE A 63 -1.32 -1.35 9.04
N PHE A 64 -1.02 -2.57 9.51
CA PHE A 64 -1.60 -3.79 8.97
C PHE A 64 -3.10 -3.89 9.24
N ILE A 65 -3.55 -3.61 10.47
CA ILE A 65 -4.98 -3.63 10.84
C ILE A 65 -5.77 -2.65 9.96
N LEU A 66 -5.30 -1.43 9.83
CA LEU A 66 -5.99 -0.42 9.03
C LEU A 66 -5.92 -0.74 7.52
N SER A 67 -4.80 -1.28 7.03
CA SER A 67 -4.70 -1.74 5.63
C SER A 67 -5.68 -2.86 5.35
N ILE A 68 -5.81 -3.85 6.26
CA ILE A 68 -6.81 -4.92 6.16
C ILE A 68 -8.22 -4.32 6.14
N PHE A 69 -8.51 -3.39 7.05
CA PHE A 69 -9.83 -2.77 7.15
C PHE A 69 -10.24 -2.05 5.85
N PHE A 70 -9.39 -1.14 5.34
CA PHE A 70 -9.70 -0.41 4.10
C PHE A 70 -9.78 -1.34 2.89
N THR A 71 -8.86 -2.30 2.78
CA THR A 71 -8.86 -3.27 1.67
C THR A 71 -10.12 -4.14 1.70
N ALA A 72 -10.51 -4.63 2.89
CA ALA A 72 -11.71 -5.46 3.03
C ALA A 72 -13.00 -4.68 2.66
N ILE A 73 -13.12 -3.41 3.04
CA ILE A 73 -14.27 -2.58 2.66
C ILE A 73 -14.34 -2.39 1.15
N VAL A 74 -13.22 -2.04 0.51
CA VAL A 74 -13.18 -1.85 -0.95
C VAL A 74 -13.51 -3.16 -1.68
N LEU A 75 -13.05 -4.31 -1.19
CA LEU A 75 -13.38 -5.61 -1.74
C LEU A 75 -14.87 -5.96 -1.54
N ALA A 76 -15.41 -5.80 -0.33
CA ALA A 76 -16.79 -6.11 -0.01
C ALA A 76 -17.79 -5.28 -0.83
N THR A 77 -17.44 -4.04 -1.13
CA THR A 77 -18.26 -3.13 -1.93
C THR A 77 -18.03 -3.26 -3.43
N ASN A 78 -17.04 -4.05 -3.87
CA ASN A 78 -16.54 -4.09 -5.25
C ASN A 78 -16.15 -2.68 -5.75
N GLY A 79 -15.52 -1.88 -4.88
CA GLY A 79 -15.31 -0.45 -5.08
C GLY A 79 -14.56 -0.10 -6.37
N ILE A 80 -13.62 -0.94 -6.84
CA ILE A 80 -12.89 -0.69 -8.10
C ILE A 80 -13.78 -0.96 -9.32
N GLN A 81 -14.64 -1.98 -9.28
CA GLN A 81 -15.50 -2.34 -10.41
C GLN A 81 -16.74 -1.43 -10.53
N LYS A 82 -17.29 -1.01 -9.40
CA LYS A 82 -18.54 -0.25 -9.30
C LYS A 82 -18.35 1.21 -8.94
N GLY A 83 -17.09 1.65 -8.81
CA GLY A 83 -16.76 3.00 -8.33
C GLY A 83 -17.18 4.11 -9.28
N GLU A 84 -17.21 3.83 -10.59
CA GLU A 84 -17.60 4.84 -11.56
C GLU A 84 -19.03 5.32 -11.33
N GLY A 85 -19.18 6.64 -11.24
CA GLY A 85 -20.47 7.29 -10.98
C GLY A 85 -20.99 7.18 -9.55
N ASN A 86 -20.31 6.45 -8.66
CA ASN A 86 -20.69 6.33 -7.26
C ASN A 86 -19.67 7.04 -6.34
N ILE A 87 -20.04 8.24 -5.90
CA ILE A 87 -19.14 9.09 -5.10
C ILE A 87 -18.66 8.41 -3.80
N LEU A 88 -19.49 7.58 -3.17
CA LEU A 88 -19.11 6.88 -1.94
C LEU A 88 -18.02 5.83 -2.21
N LEU A 89 -18.18 5.06 -3.28
CA LEU A 89 -17.18 4.05 -3.66
C LEU A 89 -15.87 4.70 -4.13
N ILE A 90 -15.94 5.81 -4.85
CA ILE A 90 -14.79 6.63 -5.21
C ILE A 90 -14.01 7.05 -3.95
N ILE A 91 -14.71 7.62 -2.95
CA ILE A 91 -14.09 8.05 -1.70
C ILE A 91 -13.43 6.87 -0.98
N LEU A 92 -14.06 5.70 -0.94
CA LEU A 92 -13.50 4.51 -0.31
C LEU A 92 -12.21 4.02 -0.99
N VAL A 93 -12.20 4.00 -2.33
CA VAL A 93 -10.99 3.60 -3.09
C VAL A 93 -9.88 4.63 -2.92
N LEU A 94 -10.18 5.92 -2.94
CA LEU A 94 -9.19 6.97 -2.69
C LEU A 94 -8.65 6.90 -1.26
N ALA A 95 -9.51 6.65 -0.27
CA ALA A 95 -9.09 6.46 1.12
C ALA A 95 -8.12 5.28 1.27
N LEU A 96 -8.38 4.15 0.59
CA LEU A 96 -7.45 3.02 0.54
C LEU A 96 -6.11 3.43 -0.07
N ILE A 97 -6.11 4.08 -1.23
CA ILE A 97 -4.89 4.53 -1.92
C ILE A 97 -4.06 5.45 -1.00
N PHE A 98 -4.68 6.46 -0.42
CA PHE A 98 -4.00 7.43 0.44
C PHE A 98 -3.46 6.78 1.71
N PHE A 99 -4.24 5.88 2.32
CA PHE A 99 -3.80 5.17 3.52
C PHE A 99 -2.63 4.21 3.23
N VAL A 100 -2.67 3.46 2.12
CA VAL A 100 -1.57 2.58 1.72
C VAL A 100 -0.30 3.39 1.46
N ASN A 101 -0.40 4.55 0.80
CA ASN A 101 0.72 5.46 0.63
C ASN A 101 1.29 5.95 1.97
N ALA A 102 0.44 6.35 2.91
CA ALA A 102 0.85 6.78 4.25
C ALA A 102 1.49 5.63 5.05
N GLY A 103 0.89 4.43 5.01
CA GLY A 103 1.41 3.22 5.67
C GLY A 103 2.74 2.75 5.08
N TYR A 104 2.91 2.84 3.76
CA TYR A 104 4.19 2.59 3.10
C TYR A 104 5.27 3.55 3.58
N GLY A 105 4.98 4.86 3.57
CA GLY A 105 5.90 5.89 4.04
C GLY A 105 6.25 5.72 5.52
N GLY A 106 5.24 5.51 6.36
CA GLY A 106 5.40 5.33 7.80
C GLY A 106 6.16 4.07 8.18
N GLY A 107 5.86 2.95 7.52
CA GLY A 107 6.59 1.71 7.71
C GLY A 107 8.07 1.84 7.34
N PHE A 108 8.37 2.57 6.25
CA PHE A 108 9.74 2.79 5.81
C PHE A 108 10.54 3.67 6.78
N SER A 109 9.94 4.77 7.27
CA SER A 109 10.64 5.72 8.15
C SER A 109 10.90 5.17 9.56
N ASN A 110 10.12 4.20 10.02
CA ASN A 110 10.29 3.60 11.35
C ASN A 110 11.37 2.50 11.40
N VAL A 111 11.84 1.98 10.25
CA VAL A 111 12.83 0.88 10.21
C VAL A 111 14.13 1.22 10.94
N PRO A 112 14.81 2.35 10.65
CA PRO A 112 16.10 2.63 11.29
C PRO A 112 16.00 2.66 12.82
N THR A 113 14.94 3.29 13.32
CA THR A 113 14.71 3.44 14.76
C THR A 113 14.38 2.10 15.41
N LEU A 114 13.52 1.30 14.78
CA LEU A 114 13.20 -0.05 15.26
C LEU A 114 14.44 -0.95 15.31
N LEU A 115 15.31 -0.86 14.30
CA LEU A 115 16.55 -1.61 14.27
C LEU A 115 17.52 -1.14 15.38
N SER A 116 17.61 0.16 15.63
CA SER A 116 18.46 0.70 16.70
C SER A 116 17.98 0.27 18.09
N ASP A 117 16.67 0.18 18.29
CA ASP A 117 16.08 -0.26 19.55
C ASP A 117 16.38 -1.75 19.83
N HIS A 118 16.41 -2.60 18.78
CA HIS A 118 16.65 -4.03 18.92
C HIS A 118 18.14 -4.42 18.96
N TYR A 119 18.96 -3.76 18.16
CA TYR A 119 20.37 -4.16 17.92
C TYR A 119 21.40 -3.16 18.44
N GLY A 120 20.94 -2.02 18.98
CA GLY A 120 21.82 -0.94 19.40
C GLY A 120 22.49 -0.21 18.24
N MET A 121 23.27 0.83 18.57
CA MET A 121 23.87 1.73 17.57
C MET A 121 25.18 1.21 16.96
N GLY A 122 25.82 0.22 17.56
CA GLY A 122 27.18 -0.20 17.18
C GLY A 122 27.31 -0.69 15.74
N ASN A 123 26.34 -1.47 15.24
CA ASN A 123 26.36 -2.06 13.91
C ASN A 123 25.16 -1.62 13.05
N ILE A 124 24.50 -0.54 13.44
CA ILE A 124 23.24 -0.10 12.82
C ILE A 124 23.36 0.11 11.30
N SER A 125 24.47 0.66 10.82
CA SER A 125 24.69 0.92 9.40
C SER A 125 24.71 -0.37 8.57
N ALA A 126 25.38 -1.41 9.05
CA ALA A 126 25.43 -2.70 8.35
C ALA A 126 24.06 -3.39 8.36
N ILE A 127 23.37 -3.41 9.50
CA ILE A 127 22.05 -4.02 9.66
C ILE A 127 21.02 -3.28 8.81
N HIS A 128 21.06 -1.94 8.81
CA HIS A 128 20.19 -1.13 7.98
C HIS A 128 20.43 -1.37 6.48
N GLY A 129 21.69 -1.49 6.05
CA GLY A 129 22.05 -1.85 4.67
C GLY A 129 21.44 -3.19 4.22
N ILE A 130 21.51 -4.23 5.07
CA ILE A 130 20.86 -5.51 4.82
C ILE A 130 19.34 -5.35 4.74
N THR A 131 18.75 -4.56 5.62
CA THR A 131 17.29 -4.32 5.60
C THR A 131 16.85 -3.56 4.35
N LEU A 132 17.67 -2.67 3.81
CA LEU A 132 17.41 -2.00 2.54
C LEU A 132 17.43 -2.95 1.34
N SER A 133 18.20 -4.05 1.38
CA SER A 133 18.10 -5.07 0.33
C SER A 133 16.74 -5.75 0.31
N ALA A 134 16.11 -5.94 1.48
CA ALA A 134 14.72 -6.43 1.55
C ALA A 134 13.72 -5.45 0.88
N TRP A 135 13.98 -4.14 0.97
CA TRP A 135 13.19 -3.15 0.22
C TRP A 135 13.34 -3.30 -1.29
N ALA A 136 14.55 -3.51 -1.80
CA ALA A 136 14.80 -3.72 -3.23
C ALA A 136 14.08 -4.98 -3.74
N PHE A 137 14.17 -6.10 -3.01
CA PHE A 137 13.44 -7.32 -3.32
C PHE A 137 11.92 -7.12 -3.25
N ALA A 138 11.41 -6.38 -2.26
CA ALA A 138 9.99 -6.08 -2.14
C ALA A 138 9.48 -5.25 -3.32
N GLY A 139 10.29 -4.31 -3.82
CA GLY A 139 9.98 -3.53 -5.01
C GLY A 139 9.84 -4.40 -6.26
N LEU A 140 10.76 -5.33 -6.45
CA LEU A 140 10.69 -6.28 -7.54
C LEU A 140 9.49 -7.22 -7.41
N THR A 141 9.34 -7.88 -6.27
CA THR A 141 8.27 -8.86 -6.04
C THR A 141 6.89 -8.24 -6.05
N GLY A 142 6.69 -7.08 -5.40
CA GLY A 142 5.40 -6.40 -5.35
C GLY A 142 4.91 -5.96 -6.72
N ASN A 143 5.76 -5.31 -7.50
CA ASN A 143 5.42 -4.86 -8.85
C ASN A 143 5.14 -6.03 -9.80
N GLN A 144 6.00 -7.06 -9.79
CA GLN A 144 5.83 -8.24 -10.66
C GLN A 144 4.59 -9.04 -10.27
N MET A 145 4.34 -9.22 -8.97
CA MET A 145 3.14 -9.88 -8.46
C MET A 145 1.88 -9.15 -8.93
N ALA A 146 1.81 -7.82 -8.76
CA ALA A 146 0.66 -7.05 -9.19
C ALA A 146 0.44 -7.13 -10.71
N SER A 147 1.49 -6.96 -11.50
CA SER A 147 1.41 -7.05 -12.96
C SER A 147 1.01 -8.44 -13.43
N PHE A 148 1.57 -9.50 -12.82
CA PHE A 148 1.22 -10.87 -13.13
C PHE A 148 -0.26 -11.16 -12.86
N ILE A 149 -0.76 -10.75 -11.69
CA ILE A 149 -2.17 -10.96 -11.31
C ILE A 149 -3.10 -10.21 -12.26
N VAL A 150 -2.82 -8.94 -12.56
CA VAL A 150 -3.64 -8.14 -13.45
C VAL A 150 -3.70 -8.73 -14.85
N ASN A 151 -2.58 -9.23 -15.36
CA ASN A 151 -2.49 -9.74 -16.73
C ASN A 151 -3.07 -11.16 -16.91
N HIS A 152 -2.99 -12.01 -15.88
CA HIS A 152 -3.41 -13.41 -15.99
C HIS A 152 -4.77 -13.71 -15.38
N PHE A 153 -5.21 -12.97 -14.39
CA PHE A 153 -6.44 -13.24 -13.63
C PHE A 153 -7.47 -12.11 -13.75
N GLY A 154 -7.26 -11.18 -14.66
CA GLY A 154 -8.18 -10.08 -14.88
C GLY A 154 -8.92 -10.21 -16.20
N ASN A 155 -10.09 -9.54 -16.25
CA ASN A 155 -10.87 -9.37 -17.46
C ASN A 155 -10.76 -7.91 -17.91
N PRO A 156 -9.98 -7.60 -18.95
CA PRO A 156 -9.86 -6.23 -19.42
C PRO A 156 -11.19 -5.77 -20.03
N VAL A 157 -11.57 -4.54 -19.71
CA VAL A 157 -12.78 -3.87 -20.21
C VAL A 157 -12.35 -2.55 -20.85
N GLU A 158 -12.95 -2.20 -21.96
CA GLU A 158 -12.73 -0.89 -22.56
C GLU A 158 -13.56 0.17 -21.83
N HIS A 159 -12.90 1.23 -21.37
CA HIS A 159 -13.51 2.34 -20.69
C HIS A 159 -13.01 3.66 -21.27
N ASN A 160 -13.92 4.44 -21.90
CA ASN A 160 -13.56 5.71 -22.55
C ASN A 160 -12.36 5.63 -23.52
N GLY A 161 -12.28 4.57 -24.32
CA GLY A 161 -11.18 4.34 -25.26
C GLY A 161 -9.88 3.84 -24.62
N ILE A 162 -9.91 3.48 -23.34
CA ILE A 162 -8.75 2.95 -22.60
C ILE A 162 -9.10 1.56 -22.06
N MET A 163 -8.22 0.59 -22.30
CA MET A 163 -8.34 -0.73 -21.70
C MET A 163 -7.96 -0.66 -20.22
N VAL A 164 -8.89 -1.00 -19.34
CA VAL A 164 -8.71 -1.10 -17.88
C VAL A 164 -9.06 -2.50 -17.41
N ASN A 165 -8.52 -2.93 -16.28
CA ASN A 165 -8.75 -4.27 -15.76
C ASN A 165 -9.22 -4.25 -14.29
N PRO A 166 -10.46 -3.82 -14.01
CA PRO A 166 -10.94 -3.68 -12.63
C PRO A 166 -10.90 -4.99 -11.85
N THR A 167 -11.21 -6.12 -12.50
CA THR A 167 -11.15 -7.46 -11.88
C THR A 167 -9.72 -7.83 -11.49
N GLY A 168 -8.76 -7.54 -12.34
CA GLY A 168 -7.35 -7.79 -12.05
C GLY A 168 -6.86 -7.01 -10.82
N TYR A 169 -7.24 -5.73 -10.71
CA TYR A 169 -6.88 -4.91 -9.54
C TYR A 169 -7.59 -5.40 -8.28
N GLN A 170 -8.84 -5.88 -8.37
CA GLN A 170 -9.51 -6.52 -7.24
C GLN A 170 -8.77 -7.78 -6.77
N ASN A 171 -8.27 -8.60 -7.68
CA ASN A 171 -7.47 -9.78 -7.34
C ASN A 171 -6.14 -9.39 -6.67
N VAL A 172 -5.51 -8.28 -7.06
CA VAL A 172 -4.34 -7.73 -6.36
C VAL A 172 -4.71 -7.36 -4.92
N LEU A 173 -5.89 -6.74 -4.70
CA LEU A 173 -6.36 -6.42 -3.35
C LEU A 173 -6.58 -7.67 -2.49
N ILE A 174 -7.10 -8.76 -3.06
CA ILE A 174 -7.29 -10.03 -2.33
C ILE A 174 -5.94 -10.58 -1.87
N VAL A 175 -4.95 -10.61 -2.75
CA VAL A 175 -3.62 -11.11 -2.42
C VAL A 175 -2.93 -10.21 -1.38
N THR A 176 -3.03 -8.88 -1.53
CA THR A 176 -2.45 -7.96 -0.54
C THR A 176 -3.15 -8.05 0.81
N LEU A 177 -4.48 -8.28 0.85
CA LEU A 177 -5.22 -8.53 2.08
C LEU A 177 -4.69 -9.76 2.82
N ALA A 178 -4.49 -10.88 2.10
CA ALA A 178 -3.92 -12.10 2.67
C ALA A 178 -2.50 -11.87 3.21
N LEU A 179 -1.66 -11.15 2.47
CA LEU A 179 -0.31 -10.81 2.90
C LEU A 179 -0.29 -9.91 4.14
N TYR A 180 -1.18 -8.92 4.23
CA TYR A 180 -1.31 -8.10 5.44
C TYR A 180 -1.79 -8.90 6.65
N ALA A 181 -2.69 -9.87 6.45
CA ALA A 181 -3.12 -10.77 7.53
C ALA A 181 -1.95 -11.64 8.02
N VAL A 182 -1.14 -12.19 7.12
CA VAL A 182 0.09 -12.92 7.48
C VAL A 182 1.06 -12.01 8.22
N ALA A 183 1.27 -10.77 7.73
CA ALA A 183 2.16 -9.80 8.38
C ALA A 183 1.70 -9.44 9.79
N LEU A 184 0.39 -9.32 10.00
CA LEU A 184 -0.19 -9.06 11.32
C LEU A 184 0.04 -10.23 12.29
N CYS A 185 -0.08 -11.48 11.80
CA CYS A 185 0.21 -12.66 12.62
C CYS A 185 1.69 -12.78 13.01
N LEU A 186 2.61 -12.24 12.18
CA LEU A 186 4.05 -12.28 12.42
C LEU A 186 4.56 -11.09 13.26
N SER A 187 3.76 -10.08 13.49
CA SER A 187 4.11 -8.86 14.22
C SER A 187 3.63 -8.88 15.67
#